data_603f223f13f6f3a6f2ef381a4407ee9e
#
_entry.id   603f223f13f6f3a6f2ef381a4407ee9e
#
_cell.length_a   1.000
_cell.length_b   1.000
_cell.length_c   1.000
_cell.angle_alpha   90.00
_cell.angle_beta   90.00
_cell.angle_gamma   90.00
#
_symmetry.space_group_name_H-M   'P 1'
#
loop_
_entity.id
_entity.type
_entity.pdbx_description
1 polymer ?
#
loop_
_entity_poly.entity_id
_entity_poly.type
_entity_poly.pdbx_seq_one_letter_code
_entity_poly.pdbx_strand_id
1 'polypeptide(L)'
;MFETVIKVENLSKRYRLGETHRGAHSFEDPGSIWALKDVSFEVRRGEVLGVIGKNGAGKSTLLKILSRITTPTAGSAWIEGRVGSLLEVGTGFHPELTGRENIYLNGAILGMKRHEIRRKFDEIVAFAEIEKFLDTPVKRYSSGMYVRLAFAVAAHLEPEILLVDEVLAVGDAAFQQKCLGRIGTSSNSGKTTLLVSHNMSAINRLCQRCLWIENGSILKHGNPAEIVRDYLSRQVIRKPVVEFPLDESKKAQITRLEILDHKGTPTDKIFIQHPFTIRIHYRLYSRVIRYRVGVKIQLNDGLDVLVSTTSDVKGDLLSNGEGTYSAELSVPGNLIAQGSYQVTCFLGQPGLRVLDRHENVSHFVIQGHNRSFHEPSRGIIAAQLDWDLTQ
;
A
#
# COMPACT_ATOMS: atom_id res chain seq x y z
N MET A 1 -15.69 -10.84 29.24
CA MET A 1 -16.50 -10.80 28.01
C MET A 1 -16.04 -9.58 27.23
N PHE A 2 -15.56 -9.71 26.01
CA PHE A 2 -15.09 -8.55 25.23
C PHE A 2 -16.31 -7.80 24.71
N GLU A 3 -16.40 -6.51 25.04
CA GLU A 3 -17.51 -5.63 24.68
C GLU A 3 -17.41 -5.23 23.19
N THR A 4 -18.48 -5.48 22.42
CA THR A 4 -18.59 -5.03 21.03
C THR A 4 -18.89 -3.53 21.00
N VAL A 5 -18.08 -2.74 20.29
CA VAL A 5 -18.25 -1.28 20.19
C VAL A 5 -18.61 -0.83 18.77
N ILE A 6 -18.42 -1.68 17.77
CA ILE A 6 -18.96 -1.47 16.42
C ILE A 6 -19.67 -2.76 16.00
N LYS A 7 -20.93 -2.66 15.58
CA LYS A 7 -21.70 -3.76 15.01
C LYS A 7 -22.30 -3.32 13.68
N VAL A 8 -21.98 -4.06 12.64
CA VAL A 8 -22.45 -3.83 11.27
C VAL A 8 -23.28 -5.04 10.85
N GLU A 9 -24.52 -4.83 10.42
CA GLU A 9 -25.47 -5.87 10.05
C GLU A 9 -26.06 -5.60 8.67
N ASN A 10 -25.81 -6.50 7.73
CA ASN A 10 -26.33 -6.53 6.36
C ASN A 10 -26.19 -5.18 5.64
N LEU A 11 -25.07 -4.49 5.90
CA LEU A 11 -24.81 -3.13 5.43
C LEU A 11 -24.63 -3.10 3.92
N SER A 12 -25.48 -2.33 3.25
CA SER A 12 -25.41 -2.16 1.79
C SER A 12 -25.47 -0.69 1.39
N LYS A 13 -24.68 -0.31 0.38
CA LYS A 13 -24.67 1.05 -0.18
C LYS A 13 -24.63 1.02 -1.69
N ARG A 14 -25.60 1.67 -2.31
CA ARG A 14 -25.71 1.86 -3.73
C ARG A 14 -25.56 3.33 -4.10
N TYR A 15 -24.78 3.62 -5.15
CA TYR A 15 -24.67 4.94 -5.75
C TYR A 15 -25.27 4.92 -7.16
N ARG A 16 -25.93 6.00 -7.55
CA ARG A 16 -26.39 6.22 -8.92
C ARG A 16 -25.27 6.85 -9.73
N LEU A 17 -25.05 6.37 -10.94
CA LEU A 17 -24.09 6.93 -11.90
C LEU A 17 -24.83 7.88 -12.84
N GLY A 18 -24.60 9.18 -12.70
CA GLY A 18 -25.11 10.22 -13.59
C GLY A 18 -26.59 10.59 -13.37
N GLU A 19 -26.91 11.84 -13.67
CA GLU A 19 -28.29 12.32 -13.83
C GLU A 19 -28.81 11.91 -15.22
N THR A 20 -29.50 10.78 -15.34
CA THR A 20 -30.29 10.49 -16.52
C THR A 20 -31.62 9.86 -16.13
N HIS A 21 -32.65 10.66 -16.32
CA HIS A 21 -34.08 10.35 -16.39
C HIS A 21 -34.80 9.77 -15.15
N ARG A 22 -35.71 10.61 -14.69
CA ARG A 22 -36.83 10.26 -13.82
C ARG A 22 -37.65 9.14 -14.48
N GLY A 23 -37.79 8.04 -13.80
CA GLY A 23 -38.83 7.05 -14.07
C GLY A 23 -38.33 5.67 -14.47
N ALA A 24 -37.87 4.87 -13.53
CA ALA A 24 -38.00 3.42 -13.56
C ALA A 24 -37.76 2.86 -12.14
N HIS A 25 -38.81 2.29 -11.57
CA HIS A 25 -38.74 1.48 -10.35
C HIS A 25 -38.43 0.02 -10.77
N SER A 26 -37.20 -0.27 -11.18
CA SER A 26 -36.74 -1.64 -11.30
C SER A 26 -35.52 -1.87 -10.41
N PHE A 27 -35.46 -3.03 -9.77
CA PHE A 27 -34.39 -3.43 -8.84
C PHE A 27 -33.01 -3.57 -9.51
N GLU A 28 -32.94 -3.49 -10.84
CA GLU A 28 -31.72 -3.48 -11.67
C GLU A 28 -31.72 -2.23 -12.56
N ASP A 29 -31.41 -1.08 -11.95
CA ASP A 29 -31.21 0.16 -12.70
C ASP A 29 -29.79 0.11 -13.32
N PRO A 30 -29.63 0.09 -14.66
CA PRO A 30 -28.33 0.00 -15.32
C PRO A 30 -27.40 1.18 -15.08
N GLY A 31 -27.88 2.23 -14.38
CA GLY A 31 -27.11 3.38 -13.95
C GLY A 31 -26.68 3.36 -12.48
N SER A 32 -26.69 2.24 -11.79
CA SER A 32 -26.30 2.19 -10.37
C SER A 32 -25.20 1.16 -10.07
N ILE A 33 -24.32 1.50 -9.10
CA ILE A 33 -23.25 0.62 -8.63
C ILE A 33 -23.43 0.34 -7.14
N TRP A 34 -23.32 -0.92 -6.75
CA TRP A 34 -23.22 -1.34 -5.36
C TRP A 34 -21.77 -1.14 -4.88
N ALA A 35 -21.57 -0.17 -4.02
CA ALA A 35 -20.28 0.05 -3.36
C ALA A 35 -20.08 -0.87 -2.15
N LEU A 36 -21.18 -1.24 -1.46
CA LEU A 36 -21.22 -2.27 -0.43
C LEU A 36 -22.47 -3.11 -0.62
N LYS A 37 -22.36 -4.42 -0.38
CA LYS A 37 -23.43 -5.38 -0.51
C LYS A 37 -23.34 -6.39 0.62
N ASP A 38 -24.34 -6.35 1.52
CA ASP A 38 -24.57 -7.33 2.58
C ASP A 38 -23.36 -7.57 3.51
N VAL A 39 -22.73 -6.46 3.95
CA VAL A 39 -21.54 -6.49 4.80
C VAL A 39 -21.95 -6.60 6.26
N SER A 40 -21.46 -7.63 6.96
CA SER A 40 -21.72 -7.85 8.40
C SER A 40 -20.45 -8.20 9.14
N PHE A 41 -20.14 -7.48 10.22
CA PHE A 41 -19.00 -7.73 11.11
C PHE A 41 -19.16 -6.99 12.44
N GLU A 42 -18.33 -7.36 13.40
CA GLU A 42 -18.25 -6.71 14.71
C GLU A 42 -16.81 -6.33 15.03
N VAL A 43 -16.64 -5.27 15.83
CA VAL A 43 -15.33 -4.86 16.37
C VAL A 43 -15.43 -4.75 17.88
N ARG A 44 -14.46 -5.33 18.56
CA ARG A 44 -14.40 -5.34 20.03
C ARG A 44 -13.66 -4.10 20.54
N ARG A 45 -13.96 -3.71 21.79
CA ARG A 45 -13.24 -2.61 22.45
C ARG A 45 -11.75 -2.90 22.52
N GLY A 46 -10.92 -1.93 22.10
CA GLY A 46 -9.47 -2.05 22.05
C GLY A 46 -8.92 -2.87 20.88
N GLU A 47 -9.79 -3.36 19.98
CA GLU A 47 -9.36 -4.10 18.79
C GLU A 47 -8.85 -3.16 17.69
N VAL A 48 -7.76 -3.54 17.03
CA VAL A 48 -7.34 -2.95 15.76
C VAL A 48 -7.75 -3.89 14.63
N LEU A 49 -8.78 -3.50 13.89
CA LEU A 49 -9.30 -4.24 12.75
C LEU A 49 -8.75 -3.65 11.45
N GLY A 50 -8.00 -4.46 10.68
CA GLY A 50 -7.54 -4.10 9.35
C GLY A 50 -8.64 -4.30 8.30
N VAL A 51 -8.71 -3.43 7.29
CA VAL A 51 -9.59 -3.60 6.13
C VAL A 51 -8.76 -3.46 4.87
N ILE A 52 -8.69 -4.53 4.08
CA ILE A 52 -7.93 -4.57 2.83
C ILE A 52 -8.85 -4.85 1.63
N GLY A 53 -8.38 -4.56 0.44
CA GLY A 53 -9.10 -4.79 -0.83
C GLY A 53 -8.61 -3.85 -1.92
N LYS A 54 -8.93 -4.15 -3.18
CA LYS A 54 -8.57 -3.31 -4.34
C LYS A 54 -9.20 -1.92 -4.27
N ASN A 55 -8.70 -0.99 -5.09
CA ASN A 55 -9.35 0.31 -5.28
C ASN A 55 -10.76 0.08 -5.83
N GLY A 56 -11.75 0.80 -5.29
CA GLY A 56 -13.15 0.61 -5.64
C GLY A 56 -13.86 -0.57 -4.95
N ALA A 57 -13.17 -1.35 -4.08
CA ALA A 57 -13.78 -2.49 -3.38
C ALA A 57 -14.85 -2.11 -2.33
N GLY A 58 -14.99 -0.82 -1.98
CA GLY A 58 -15.97 -0.34 -1.00
C GLY A 58 -15.39 0.11 0.34
N LYS A 59 -14.07 0.01 0.56
CA LYS A 59 -13.40 0.34 1.83
C LYS A 59 -13.71 1.77 2.33
N SER A 60 -13.48 2.78 1.49
CA SER A 60 -13.75 4.18 1.86
C SER A 60 -15.24 4.47 2.03
N THR A 61 -16.12 3.74 1.32
CA THR A 61 -17.58 3.82 1.53
C THR A 61 -17.97 3.30 2.90
N LEU A 62 -17.38 2.18 3.34
CA LEU A 62 -17.58 1.63 4.68
C LEU A 62 -17.18 2.67 5.74
N LEU A 63 -15.98 3.26 5.63
CA LEU A 63 -15.51 4.28 6.55
C LEU A 63 -16.43 5.51 6.56
N LYS A 64 -16.92 5.98 5.41
CA LYS A 64 -17.86 7.11 5.30
C LYS A 64 -19.19 6.82 6.00
N ILE A 65 -19.68 5.59 5.98
CA ILE A 65 -20.89 5.23 6.73
C ILE A 65 -20.60 5.21 8.23
N LEU A 66 -19.50 4.59 8.66
CA LEU A 66 -19.13 4.53 10.07
C LEU A 66 -18.82 5.90 10.68
N SER A 67 -18.28 6.84 9.88
CA SER A 67 -18.09 8.24 10.28
C SER A 67 -19.35 9.12 10.12
N ARG A 68 -20.49 8.54 9.74
CA ARG A 68 -21.78 9.22 9.52
C ARG A 68 -21.75 10.30 8.43
N ILE A 69 -20.78 10.27 7.51
CA ILE A 69 -20.71 11.16 6.35
C ILE A 69 -21.77 10.80 5.32
N THR A 70 -22.10 9.50 5.19
CA THR A 70 -23.17 9.02 4.31
C THR A 70 -24.02 7.96 5.00
N THR A 71 -25.29 7.88 4.61
CA THR A 71 -26.22 6.87 5.12
C THR A 71 -26.14 5.58 4.29
N PRO A 72 -26.35 4.40 4.86
CA PRO A 72 -26.50 3.16 4.10
C PRO A 72 -27.78 3.16 3.27
N THR A 73 -27.83 2.31 2.23
CA THR A 73 -29.05 2.06 1.45
C THR A 73 -29.91 1.00 2.12
N ALA A 74 -29.26 0.01 2.76
CA ALA A 74 -29.93 -1.03 3.57
C ALA A 74 -28.99 -1.51 4.67
N GLY A 75 -29.55 -2.19 5.67
CA GLY A 75 -28.80 -2.65 6.85
C GLY A 75 -28.54 -1.54 7.84
N SER A 76 -27.73 -1.83 8.86
CA SER A 76 -27.44 -0.89 9.94
C SER A 76 -25.98 -0.97 10.42
N ALA A 77 -25.49 0.12 11.01
CA ALA A 77 -24.23 0.16 11.73
C ALA A 77 -24.47 0.83 13.09
N TRP A 78 -24.19 0.10 14.16
CA TRP A 78 -24.25 0.60 15.52
C TRP A 78 -22.82 0.83 16.04
N ILE A 79 -22.62 1.97 16.71
CA ILE A 79 -21.31 2.39 17.20
C ILE A 79 -21.49 3.01 18.59
N GLU A 80 -20.73 2.51 19.55
CA GLU A 80 -20.68 3.00 20.92
C GLU A 80 -19.38 3.73 21.21
N GLY A 81 -19.49 5.04 21.48
CA GLY A 81 -18.37 5.93 21.77
C GLY A 81 -18.16 7.02 20.73
N ARG A 82 -17.19 7.90 21.01
CA ARG A 82 -16.81 9.00 20.13
C ARG A 82 -15.94 8.47 18.99
N VAL A 83 -16.38 8.74 17.76
CA VAL A 83 -15.67 8.38 16.54
C VAL A 83 -14.77 9.56 16.11
N GLY A 84 -13.49 9.30 15.93
CA GLY A 84 -12.56 10.17 15.22
C GLY A 84 -12.23 9.59 13.85
N SER A 85 -12.35 10.40 12.81
CA SER A 85 -12.09 9.96 11.44
C SER A 85 -10.92 10.72 10.84
N LEU A 86 -9.96 9.98 10.28
CA LEU A 86 -8.85 10.55 9.52
C LEU A 86 -9.12 10.55 8.00
N LEU A 87 -10.38 10.37 7.57
CA LEU A 87 -10.80 10.38 6.17
C LEU A 87 -10.60 11.72 5.47
N GLU A 88 -10.73 12.79 6.23
CA GLU A 88 -10.77 14.16 5.71
C GLU A 88 -9.72 15.04 6.38
N VAL A 89 -8.48 14.51 6.48
CA VAL A 89 -7.36 15.27 7.05
C VAL A 89 -7.13 16.54 6.22
N GLY A 90 -7.20 17.71 6.89
CA GLY A 90 -7.07 19.02 6.24
C GLY A 90 -8.35 19.61 5.67
N THR A 91 -9.47 18.87 5.63
CA THR A 91 -10.76 19.48 5.36
C THR A 91 -11.15 20.40 6.54
N GLY A 92 -11.65 21.58 6.21
CA GLY A 92 -12.01 22.59 7.21
C GLY A 92 -10.91 23.56 7.60
N PHE A 93 -9.71 23.48 7.02
CA PHE A 93 -8.74 24.57 7.12
C PHE A 93 -9.22 25.77 6.33
N HIS A 94 -9.21 26.93 6.99
CA HIS A 94 -9.54 28.19 6.33
C HIS A 94 -8.26 28.88 5.85
N PRO A 95 -8.14 29.19 4.55
CA PRO A 95 -6.89 29.69 3.96
C PRO A 95 -6.43 31.04 4.54
N GLU A 96 -7.35 31.89 4.97
CA GLU A 96 -7.03 33.19 5.53
C GLU A 96 -6.64 33.17 7.02
N LEU A 97 -6.94 32.07 7.72
CA LEU A 97 -6.58 31.90 9.12
C LEU A 97 -5.12 31.42 9.25
N THR A 98 -4.49 31.79 10.36
CA THR A 98 -3.15 31.35 10.74
C THR A 98 -3.12 29.85 11.07
N GLY A 99 -1.93 29.28 11.14
CA GLY A 99 -1.75 27.89 11.63
C GLY A 99 -2.36 27.70 13.02
N ARG A 100 -2.15 28.65 13.92
CA ARG A 100 -2.72 28.68 15.27
C ARG A 100 -4.24 28.59 15.25
N GLU A 101 -4.88 29.45 14.50
CA GLU A 101 -6.36 29.49 14.41
C GLU A 101 -6.91 28.23 13.74
N ASN A 102 -6.23 27.72 12.73
CA ASN A 102 -6.61 26.47 12.08
C ASN A 102 -6.46 25.23 12.99
N ILE A 103 -5.51 25.21 13.93
CA ILE A 103 -5.44 24.15 14.95
C ILE A 103 -6.74 24.11 15.77
N TYR A 104 -7.23 25.29 16.24
CA TYR A 104 -8.47 25.35 17.00
C TYR A 104 -9.69 25.02 16.15
N LEU A 105 -9.77 25.55 14.93
CA LEU A 105 -10.89 25.32 14.01
C LEU A 105 -10.98 23.85 13.64
N ASN A 106 -9.89 23.28 13.14
CA ASN A 106 -9.85 21.88 12.70
C ASN A 106 -10.01 20.89 13.87
N GLY A 107 -9.37 21.17 15.02
CA GLY A 107 -9.57 20.38 16.23
C GLY A 107 -11.05 20.34 16.65
N ALA A 108 -11.75 21.46 16.58
CA ALA A 108 -13.19 21.53 16.89
C ALA A 108 -14.04 20.76 15.87
N ILE A 109 -13.75 20.87 14.56
CA ILE A 109 -14.41 20.11 13.48
C ILE A 109 -14.23 18.60 13.68
N LEU A 110 -13.04 18.19 14.07
CA LEU A 110 -12.72 16.78 14.38
C LEU A 110 -13.26 16.31 15.74
N GLY A 111 -14.01 17.16 16.45
CA GLY A 111 -14.70 16.81 17.70
C GLY A 111 -13.88 16.97 18.97
N MET A 112 -12.72 17.64 18.94
CA MET A 112 -11.99 17.99 20.16
C MET A 112 -12.69 19.13 20.91
N LYS A 113 -12.77 19.02 22.23
CA LYS A 113 -13.21 20.13 23.08
C LYS A 113 -12.10 21.20 23.17
N ARG A 114 -12.49 22.46 23.35
CA ARG A 114 -11.55 23.59 23.39
C ARG A 114 -10.43 23.40 24.43
N HIS A 115 -10.74 22.84 25.59
CA HIS A 115 -9.75 22.54 26.63
C HIS A 115 -8.77 21.42 26.23
N GLU A 116 -9.24 20.43 25.44
CA GLU A 116 -8.39 19.36 24.89
C GLU A 116 -7.39 19.92 23.88
N ILE A 117 -7.85 20.80 22.97
CA ILE A 117 -7.00 21.48 22.00
C ILE A 117 -5.94 22.30 22.73
N ARG A 118 -6.37 23.11 23.73
CA ARG A 118 -5.43 23.95 24.50
C ARG A 118 -4.35 23.14 25.23
N ARG A 119 -4.73 22.02 25.81
CA ARG A 119 -3.78 21.13 26.51
C ARG A 119 -2.74 20.51 25.57
N LYS A 120 -3.14 20.20 24.34
CA LYS A 120 -2.30 19.51 23.35
C LYS A 120 -1.64 20.45 22.34
N PHE A 121 -1.88 21.76 22.48
CA PHE A 121 -1.50 22.74 21.48
C PHE A 121 -0.01 22.69 21.16
N ASP A 122 0.84 22.73 22.17
CA ASP A 122 2.30 22.73 22.01
C ASP A 122 2.81 21.41 21.41
N GLU A 123 2.20 20.27 21.79
CA GLU A 123 2.51 18.97 21.20
C GLU A 123 2.15 18.91 19.71
N ILE A 124 0.98 19.47 19.35
CA ILE A 124 0.53 19.53 17.93
C ILE A 124 1.50 20.37 17.11
N VAL A 125 1.90 21.55 17.62
CA VAL A 125 2.83 22.45 16.94
C VAL A 125 4.19 21.80 16.75
N ALA A 126 4.75 21.20 17.81
CA ALA A 126 6.03 20.50 17.77
C ALA A 126 5.98 19.27 16.84
N PHE A 127 4.86 18.53 16.80
CA PHE A 127 4.69 17.40 15.91
C PHE A 127 4.68 17.81 14.43
N ALA A 128 4.02 18.95 14.12
CA ALA A 128 3.92 19.51 12.78
C ALA A 128 5.24 20.16 12.30
N GLU A 129 6.14 20.52 13.22
CA GLU A 129 7.41 21.22 12.93
C GLU A 129 7.21 22.56 12.22
N ILE A 130 6.20 23.36 12.67
CA ILE A 130 5.79 24.62 12.04
C ILE A 130 5.91 25.84 12.97
N GLU A 131 6.65 25.76 14.04
CA GLU A 131 6.75 26.79 15.09
C GLU A 131 6.98 28.18 14.49
N LYS A 132 7.89 28.29 13.53
CA LYS A 132 8.27 29.57 12.88
C LYS A 132 7.14 30.19 12.03
N PHE A 133 6.18 29.37 11.60
CA PHE A 133 5.12 29.77 10.70
C PHE A 133 3.73 29.78 11.35
N LEU A 134 3.67 29.52 12.65
CA LEU A 134 2.43 29.31 13.40
C LEU A 134 1.42 30.47 13.26
N ASP A 135 1.92 31.70 13.24
CA ASP A 135 1.11 32.92 13.13
C ASP A 135 1.02 33.47 11.69
N THR A 136 1.42 32.63 10.71
CA THR A 136 1.28 32.93 9.27
C THR A 136 -0.01 32.29 8.72
N PRO A 137 -0.80 32.98 7.87
CA PRO A 137 -1.96 32.40 7.21
C PRO A 137 -1.60 31.15 6.38
N VAL A 138 -2.42 30.09 6.49
CA VAL A 138 -2.09 28.80 5.88
C VAL A 138 -2.10 28.80 4.35
N LYS A 139 -2.69 29.80 3.69
CA LYS A 139 -2.55 30.03 2.24
C LYS A 139 -1.11 30.26 1.80
N ARG A 140 -0.21 30.64 2.72
CA ARG A 140 1.23 30.83 2.46
C ARG A 140 2.06 29.61 2.80
N TYR A 141 1.45 28.53 3.30
CA TYR A 141 2.15 27.30 3.60
C TYR A 141 2.51 26.54 2.32
N SER A 142 3.63 25.83 2.35
CA SER A 142 3.86 24.79 1.34
C SER A 142 2.83 23.68 1.50
N SER A 143 2.62 22.90 0.42
CA SER A 143 1.74 21.72 0.50
C SER A 143 2.15 20.75 1.61
N GLY A 144 3.46 20.58 1.84
CA GLY A 144 3.98 19.76 2.93
C GLY A 144 3.65 20.31 4.31
N MET A 145 3.82 21.62 4.54
CA MET A 145 3.47 22.26 5.82
C MET A 145 1.97 22.15 6.12
N TYR A 146 1.12 22.40 5.09
CA TYR A 146 -0.33 22.28 5.21
C TYR A 146 -0.73 20.87 5.67
N VAL A 147 -0.22 19.86 5.00
CA VAL A 147 -0.50 18.46 5.31
C VAL A 147 0.04 18.07 6.67
N ARG A 148 1.27 18.46 7.04
CA ARG A 148 1.86 18.19 8.35
C ARG A 148 1.03 18.77 9.48
N LEU A 149 0.53 20.01 9.35
CA LEU A 149 -0.32 20.62 10.35
C LEU A 149 -1.64 19.88 10.50
N ALA A 150 -2.29 19.55 9.38
CA ALA A 150 -3.56 18.84 9.38
C ALA A 150 -3.43 17.45 10.04
N PHE A 151 -2.37 16.72 9.72
CA PHE A 151 -2.07 15.44 10.36
C PHE A 151 -1.69 15.58 11.83
N ALA A 152 -0.96 16.61 12.21
CA ALA A 152 -0.61 16.85 13.61
C ALA A 152 -1.86 17.03 14.48
N VAL A 153 -2.85 17.79 14.01
CA VAL A 153 -4.14 17.92 14.73
C VAL A 153 -4.84 16.56 14.81
N ALA A 154 -4.92 15.84 13.68
CA ALA A 154 -5.60 14.56 13.60
C ALA A 154 -4.92 13.45 14.44
N ALA A 155 -3.59 13.40 14.48
CA ALA A 155 -2.82 12.45 15.28
C ALA A 155 -2.95 12.67 16.81
N HIS A 156 -3.39 13.86 17.22
CA HIS A 156 -3.64 14.20 18.63
C HIS A 156 -5.10 14.05 19.05
N LEU A 157 -5.95 13.52 18.17
CA LEU A 157 -7.30 13.09 18.55
C LEU A 157 -7.21 11.93 19.55
N GLU A 158 -8.10 11.92 20.53
CA GLU A 158 -8.25 10.84 21.49
C GLU A 158 -9.71 10.34 21.52
N PRO A 159 -10.22 9.83 20.39
CA PRO A 159 -11.53 9.21 20.36
C PRO A 159 -11.45 7.80 20.96
N GLU A 160 -12.60 7.24 21.38
CA GLU A 160 -12.73 5.84 21.75
C GLU A 160 -12.58 4.91 20.54
N ILE A 161 -13.01 5.41 19.35
CA ILE A 161 -12.96 4.68 18.08
C ILE A 161 -12.27 5.56 17.03
N LEU A 162 -11.18 5.07 16.47
CA LEU A 162 -10.41 5.75 15.42
C LEU A 162 -10.61 5.07 14.06
N LEU A 163 -11.09 5.82 13.08
CA LEU A 163 -11.19 5.38 11.69
C LEU A 163 -10.04 5.98 10.88
N VAL A 164 -9.22 5.11 10.32
CA VAL A 164 -7.99 5.48 9.61
C VAL A 164 -8.10 5.02 8.16
N ASP A 165 -8.01 5.95 7.21
CA ASP A 165 -7.94 5.65 5.78
C ASP A 165 -6.49 5.72 5.29
N GLU A 166 -6.26 5.21 4.10
CA GLU A 166 -5.01 5.19 3.33
C GLU A 166 -4.27 6.54 3.25
N VAL A 167 -4.93 7.65 3.53
CA VAL A 167 -4.39 9.03 3.49
C VAL A 167 -3.18 9.23 4.40
N LEU A 168 -2.79 8.26 5.24
CA LEU A 168 -1.52 8.27 6.01
C LEU A 168 -0.26 8.24 5.11
N ALA A 169 -0.40 8.02 3.80
CA ALA A 169 0.69 8.05 2.83
C ALA A 169 1.14 9.48 2.42
N VAL A 170 0.61 10.53 3.03
CA VAL A 170 0.91 11.94 2.70
C VAL A 170 2.03 12.47 3.60
N GLY A 171 2.97 13.22 3.02
CA GLY A 171 4.17 13.71 3.70
C GLY A 171 5.42 12.86 3.36
N ASP A 172 6.54 13.19 3.96
CA ASP A 172 7.77 12.40 3.82
C ASP A 172 7.73 11.10 4.66
N ALA A 173 8.60 10.15 4.31
CA ALA A 173 8.63 8.83 4.96
C ALA A 173 8.86 8.91 6.48
N ALA A 174 9.60 9.91 6.96
CA ALA A 174 9.87 10.09 8.38
C ALA A 174 8.61 10.56 9.12
N PHE A 175 7.84 11.47 8.52
CA PHE A 175 6.59 11.96 9.09
C PHE A 175 5.50 10.86 9.08
N GLN A 176 5.44 10.07 8.00
CA GLN A 176 4.54 8.91 7.93
C GLN A 176 4.83 7.90 9.06
N GLN A 177 6.11 7.64 9.34
CA GLN A 177 6.50 6.77 10.45
C GLN A 177 6.12 7.35 11.82
N LYS A 178 6.27 8.67 12.03
CA LYS A 178 5.79 9.35 13.25
C LYS A 178 4.28 9.15 13.43
N CYS A 179 3.49 9.32 12.36
CA CYS A 179 2.04 9.14 12.39
C CYS A 179 1.64 7.69 12.72
N LEU A 180 2.24 6.72 12.05
CA LEU A 180 2.01 5.28 12.33
C LEU A 180 2.44 4.89 13.75
N GLY A 181 3.56 5.44 14.24
CA GLY A 181 4.02 5.24 15.61
C GLY A 181 3.00 5.75 16.64
N ARG A 182 2.41 6.93 16.41
CA ARG A 182 1.39 7.50 17.29
C ARG A 182 0.10 6.68 17.31
N ILE A 183 -0.31 6.16 16.15
CA ILE A 183 -1.48 5.25 16.04
C ILE A 183 -1.19 3.91 16.74
N GLY A 184 0.01 3.36 16.58
CA GLY A 184 0.43 2.13 17.25
C GLY A 184 0.48 2.24 18.78
N THR A 185 0.95 3.38 19.32
CA THR A 185 0.89 3.64 20.77
C THR A 185 -0.53 3.82 21.28
N SER A 186 -1.42 4.35 20.44
CA SER A 186 -2.85 4.46 20.75
C SER A 186 -3.54 3.10 20.85
N SER A 187 -3.13 2.11 20.06
CA SER A 187 -3.62 0.72 20.16
C SER A 187 -3.26 0.09 21.50
N ASN A 188 -2.06 0.34 22.02
CA ASN A 188 -1.63 -0.17 23.33
C ASN A 188 -2.35 0.51 24.50
N SER A 189 -3.05 1.62 24.26
CA SER A 189 -3.85 2.34 25.27
C SER A 189 -5.33 1.89 25.32
N GLY A 190 -5.69 0.76 24.67
CA GLY A 190 -7.05 0.21 24.68
C GLY A 190 -8.04 0.91 23.76
N LYS A 191 -7.59 1.72 22.79
CA LYS A 191 -8.43 2.39 21.79
C LYS A 191 -8.79 1.44 20.66
N THR A 192 -10.05 1.46 20.24
CA THR A 192 -10.51 0.70 19.07
C THR A 192 -10.13 1.39 17.78
N THR A 193 -9.56 0.68 16.82
CA THR A 193 -9.12 1.26 15.55
C THR A 193 -9.59 0.43 14.36
N LEU A 194 -10.17 1.08 13.35
CA LEU A 194 -10.42 0.50 12.04
C LEU A 194 -9.40 1.09 11.06
N LEU A 195 -8.47 0.26 10.59
CA LEU A 195 -7.36 0.67 9.74
C LEU A 195 -7.57 0.17 8.30
N VAL A 196 -7.80 1.09 7.37
CA VAL A 196 -7.77 0.82 5.93
C VAL A 196 -6.38 1.16 5.40
N SER A 197 -5.69 0.20 4.81
CA SER A 197 -4.34 0.42 4.29
C SER A 197 -4.01 -0.50 3.13
N HIS A 198 -3.22 0.00 2.18
CA HIS A 198 -2.54 -0.82 1.17
C HIS A 198 -1.15 -1.29 1.64
N ASN A 199 -0.67 -0.81 2.77
CA ASN A 199 0.57 -1.28 3.38
C ASN A 199 0.32 -2.58 4.18
N MET A 200 0.55 -3.72 3.54
CA MET A 200 0.31 -5.03 4.12
C MET A 200 1.20 -5.32 5.32
N SER A 201 2.41 -4.75 5.37
CA SER A 201 3.30 -4.85 6.54
C SER A 201 2.72 -4.11 7.75
N ALA A 202 2.09 -2.95 7.54
CA ALA A 202 1.39 -2.23 8.60
C ALA A 202 0.17 -3.02 9.11
N ILE A 203 -0.63 -3.62 8.20
CA ILE A 203 -1.75 -4.50 8.56
C ILE A 203 -1.28 -5.67 9.41
N ASN A 204 -0.22 -6.38 8.98
CA ASN A 204 0.32 -7.54 9.72
C ASN A 204 0.87 -7.17 11.09
N ARG A 205 1.46 -5.97 11.24
CA ARG A 205 2.10 -5.54 12.48
C ARG A 205 1.12 -4.95 13.50
N LEU A 206 0.09 -4.24 13.03
CA LEU A 206 -0.76 -3.43 13.89
C LEU A 206 -2.12 -4.07 14.17
N CYS A 207 -2.63 -4.93 13.28
CA CYS A 207 -3.99 -5.44 13.38
C CYS A 207 -4.05 -6.81 14.09
N GLN A 208 -5.05 -7.01 14.93
CA GLN A 208 -5.36 -8.32 15.53
C GLN A 208 -6.22 -9.18 14.61
N ARG A 209 -7.04 -8.53 13.76
CA ARG A 209 -7.90 -9.19 12.78
C ARG A 209 -7.96 -8.34 11.51
N CYS A 210 -8.24 -8.99 10.38
CA CYS A 210 -8.34 -8.34 9.07
C CYS A 210 -9.61 -8.76 8.35
N LEU A 211 -10.23 -7.81 7.63
CA LEU A 211 -11.32 -8.03 6.69
C LEU A 211 -10.80 -7.80 5.28
N TRP A 212 -11.06 -8.73 4.37
CA TRP A 212 -10.84 -8.54 2.94
C TRP A 212 -12.15 -8.25 2.26
N ILE A 213 -12.29 -7.03 1.72
CA ILE A 213 -13.46 -6.61 0.94
C ILE A 213 -13.13 -6.71 -0.55
N GLU A 214 -14.01 -7.38 -1.28
CA GLU A 214 -13.93 -7.49 -2.73
C GLU A 214 -15.33 -7.28 -3.34
N ASN A 215 -15.42 -6.41 -4.36
CA ASN A 215 -16.68 -6.09 -5.04
C ASN A 215 -17.84 -5.72 -4.08
N GLY A 216 -17.51 -4.97 -3.02
CA GLY A 216 -18.48 -4.51 -2.04
C GLY A 216 -18.87 -5.51 -0.96
N SER A 217 -18.38 -6.74 -0.97
CA SER A 217 -18.70 -7.78 0.02
C SER A 217 -17.47 -8.26 0.77
N ILE A 218 -17.65 -8.77 2.00
CA ILE A 218 -16.57 -9.42 2.74
C ILE A 218 -16.30 -10.79 2.12
N LEU A 219 -15.12 -10.93 1.51
CA LEU A 219 -14.70 -12.21 0.95
C LEU A 219 -14.12 -13.15 2.01
N LYS A 220 -13.32 -12.59 2.91
CA LYS A 220 -12.66 -13.36 3.98
C LYS A 220 -12.35 -12.46 5.17
N HIS A 221 -12.34 -13.03 6.37
CA HIS A 221 -11.89 -12.34 7.58
C HIS A 221 -11.15 -13.31 8.50
N GLY A 222 -10.25 -12.79 9.34
CA GLY A 222 -9.49 -13.61 10.27
C GLY A 222 -8.12 -13.05 10.60
N ASN A 223 -7.15 -13.94 10.78
CA ASN A 223 -5.77 -13.61 11.09
C ASN A 223 -5.14 -12.74 9.97
N PRO A 224 -4.52 -11.58 10.29
CA PRO A 224 -3.96 -10.68 9.28
C PRO A 224 -2.95 -11.36 8.34
N ALA A 225 -2.02 -12.15 8.89
CA ALA A 225 -0.98 -12.80 8.07
C ALA A 225 -1.56 -13.78 7.04
N GLU A 226 -2.63 -14.51 7.39
CA GLU A 226 -3.32 -15.41 6.47
C GLU A 226 -4.11 -14.64 5.41
N ILE A 227 -4.88 -13.63 5.84
CA ILE A 227 -5.70 -12.83 4.92
C ILE A 227 -4.82 -12.05 3.94
N VAL A 228 -3.74 -11.42 4.41
CA VAL A 228 -2.79 -10.70 3.57
C VAL A 228 -2.10 -11.64 2.58
N ARG A 229 -1.65 -12.81 3.03
CA ARG A 229 -1.06 -13.81 2.14
C ARG A 229 -2.02 -14.23 1.02
N ASP A 230 -3.28 -14.52 1.38
CA ASP A 230 -4.30 -14.96 0.42
C ASP A 230 -4.68 -13.80 -0.54
N TYR A 231 -4.79 -12.58 -0.03
CA TYR A 231 -5.04 -11.37 -0.83
C TYR A 231 -3.93 -11.14 -1.85
N LEU A 232 -2.65 -11.16 -1.41
CA LEU A 232 -1.51 -10.98 -2.28
C LEU A 232 -1.41 -12.12 -3.31
N SER A 233 -1.65 -13.36 -2.90
CA SER A 233 -1.59 -14.52 -3.81
C SER A 233 -2.65 -14.45 -4.93
N ARG A 234 -3.80 -13.85 -4.66
CA ARG A 234 -4.90 -13.72 -5.65
C ARG A 234 -4.70 -12.56 -6.63
N GLN A 235 -3.91 -11.55 -6.26
CA GLN A 235 -3.53 -10.46 -7.16
C GLN A 235 -2.42 -10.82 -8.15
N VAL A 236 -1.77 -11.95 -7.92
CA VAL A 236 -0.58 -12.37 -8.65
C VAL A 236 -0.96 -12.93 -10.02
N ILE A 237 -0.69 -12.15 -11.07
CA ILE A 237 -0.65 -12.69 -12.44
C ILE A 237 0.64 -13.50 -12.56
N ARG A 238 0.57 -14.81 -12.33
CA ARG A 238 1.71 -15.74 -12.48
C ARG A 238 1.88 -16.03 -13.95
N LYS A 239 2.56 -15.16 -14.67
CA LYS A 239 2.97 -15.40 -16.06
C LYS A 239 4.49 -15.46 -16.11
N PRO A 240 5.09 -16.64 -16.30
CA PRO A 240 6.54 -16.75 -16.42
C PRO A 240 7.08 -16.09 -17.68
N VAL A 241 6.21 -15.82 -18.65
CA VAL A 241 6.50 -15.07 -19.87
C VAL A 241 5.50 -13.93 -19.99
N VAL A 242 6.00 -12.72 -20.14
CA VAL A 242 5.20 -11.50 -20.36
C VAL A 242 5.67 -10.81 -21.62
N GLU A 243 4.76 -10.54 -22.54
CA GLU A 243 5.01 -9.78 -23.76
C GLU A 243 4.40 -8.38 -23.64
N PHE A 244 5.09 -7.39 -24.16
CA PHE A 244 4.65 -6.00 -24.13
C PHE A 244 4.31 -5.53 -25.54
N PRO A 245 3.21 -4.76 -25.71
CA PRO A 245 2.83 -4.22 -27.01
C PRO A 245 3.96 -3.34 -27.56
N LEU A 246 4.21 -3.45 -28.86
CA LEU A 246 5.22 -2.63 -29.53
C LEU A 246 4.73 -1.18 -29.66
N ASP A 247 5.62 -0.24 -29.39
CA ASP A 247 5.39 1.21 -29.52
C ASP A 247 6.61 1.84 -30.19
N GLU A 248 6.53 2.01 -31.51
CA GLU A 248 7.61 2.56 -32.32
C GLU A 248 7.87 4.06 -32.08
N SER A 249 7.02 4.75 -31.33
CA SER A 249 7.25 6.14 -30.92
C SER A 249 8.36 6.27 -29.87
N LYS A 250 8.69 5.17 -29.19
CA LYS A 250 9.76 5.11 -28.19
C LYS A 250 11.12 4.98 -28.84
N LYS A 251 12.16 5.52 -28.19
CA LYS A 251 13.55 5.32 -28.64
C LYS A 251 14.07 3.91 -28.34
N ALA A 252 13.55 3.30 -27.29
CA ALA A 252 13.88 1.96 -26.86
C ALA A 252 12.74 1.40 -26.00
N GLN A 253 12.51 0.10 -26.08
CA GLN A 253 11.40 -0.58 -25.42
C GLN A 253 11.77 -2.00 -25.02
N ILE A 254 11.29 -2.44 -23.84
CA ILE A 254 11.27 -3.83 -23.44
C ILE A 254 10.11 -4.50 -24.18
N THR A 255 10.39 -5.61 -24.85
CA THR A 255 9.40 -6.33 -25.67
C THR A 255 8.90 -7.62 -25.01
N ARG A 256 9.74 -8.25 -24.16
CA ARG A 256 9.39 -9.49 -23.49
C ARG A 256 10.24 -9.72 -22.24
N LEU A 257 9.65 -10.29 -21.21
CA LEU A 257 10.31 -10.76 -20.00
C LEU A 257 10.01 -12.24 -19.80
N GLU A 258 11.02 -13.03 -19.43
CA GLU A 258 10.89 -14.46 -19.14
C GLU A 258 11.57 -14.77 -17.81
N ILE A 259 10.93 -15.63 -17.00
CA ILE A 259 11.52 -16.24 -15.81
C ILE A 259 11.76 -17.72 -16.15
N LEU A 260 13.01 -18.13 -16.11
CA LEU A 260 13.44 -19.45 -16.58
C LEU A 260 14.04 -20.23 -15.40
N ASP A 261 13.73 -21.52 -15.31
CA ASP A 261 14.39 -22.43 -14.38
C ASP A 261 15.85 -22.75 -14.80
N HIS A 262 16.52 -23.59 -14.03
CA HIS A 262 17.89 -24.04 -14.28
C HIS A 262 18.07 -24.84 -15.59
N LYS A 263 16.94 -25.24 -16.21
CA LYS A 263 16.94 -25.94 -17.51
C LYS A 263 16.57 -25.02 -18.68
N GLY A 264 16.33 -23.74 -18.40
CA GLY A 264 15.89 -22.76 -19.38
C GLY A 264 14.41 -22.83 -19.73
N THR A 265 13.60 -23.53 -18.92
CA THR A 265 12.15 -23.65 -19.14
C THR A 265 11.41 -22.51 -18.42
N PRO A 266 10.47 -21.81 -19.08
CA PRO A 266 9.66 -20.77 -18.43
C PRO A 266 8.85 -21.34 -17.25
N THR A 267 8.98 -20.73 -16.07
CA THR A 267 8.31 -21.20 -14.86
C THR A 267 8.01 -20.07 -13.89
N ASP A 268 6.92 -20.18 -13.15
CA ASP A 268 6.56 -19.31 -12.01
C ASP A 268 6.93 -19.96 -10.66
N LYS A 269 7.54 -21.19 -10.68
CA LYS A 269 7.91 -21.95 -9.49
C LYS A 269 9.39 -22.32 -9.55
N ILE A 270 10.16 -21.74 -8.66
CA ILE A 270 11.59 -21.94 -8.54
C ILE A 270 11.86 -22.78 -7.28
N PHE A 271 12.74 -23.78 -7.36
CA PHE A 271 13.23 -24.47 -6.17
C PHE A 271 14.46 -23.74 -5.62
N ILE A 272 14.47 -23.49 -4.30
CA ILE A 272 15.49 -22.67 -3.64
C ILE A 272 16.93 -23.13 -3.93
N GLN A 273 17.16 -24.43 -4.13
CA GLN A 273 18.50 -25.00 -4.40
C GLN A 273 18.99 -24.71 -5.82
N HIS A 274 18.09 -24.41 -6.76
CA HIS A 274 18.45 -24.28 -8.16
C HIS A 274 18.60 -22.81 -8.56
N PRO A 275 19.58 -22.48 -9.39
CA PRO A 275 19.67 -21.18 -10.02
C PRO A 275 18.47 -20.97 -10.96
N PHE A 276 18.14 -19.70 -11.20
CA PHE A 276 17.14 -19.32 -12.19
C PHE A 276 17.60 -18.09 -12.94
N THR A 277 16.98 -17.83 -14.10
CA THR A 277 17.37 -16.73 -14.98
C THR A 277 16.17 -15.84 -15.25
N ILE A 278 16.36 -14.53 -15.17
CA ILE A 278 15.41 -13.53 -15.69
C ILE A 278 15.99 -13.00 -16.98
N ARG A 279 15.29 -13.24 -18.11
CA ARG A 279 15.69 -12.80 -19.43
C ARG A 279 14.78 -11.68 -19.88
N ILE A 280 15.36 -10.58 -20.35
CA ILE A 280 14.66 -9.41 -20.87
C ILE A 280 15.04 -9.24 -22.34
N HIS A 281 14.03 -9.27 -23.22
CA HIS A 281 14.18 -8.90 -24.61
C HIS A 281 13.76 -7.42 -24.77
N TYR A 282 14.54 -6.69 -25.54
CA TYR A 282 14.29 -5.26 -25.77
C TYR A 282 14.67 -4.87 -27.19
N ARG A 283 14.06 -3.81 -27.69
CA ARG A 283 14.30 -3.25 -29.01
C ARG A 283 14.75 -1.81 -28.89
N LEU A 284 15.77 -1.46 -29.66
CA LEU A 284 16.23 -0.09 -29.86
C LEU A 284 15.74 0.37 -31.23
N TYR A 285 14.98 1.45 -31.26
CA TYR A 285 14.46 2.05 -32.51
C TYR A 285 15.34 3.21 -32.99
N SER A 286 16.34 3.60 -32.19
CA SER A 286 17.33 4.59 -32.53
C SER A 286 18.63 4.35 -31.77
N ARG A 287 19.70 4.99 -32.17
CA ARG A 287 20.99 4.92 -31.46
C ARG A 287 20.83 5.49 -30.03
N VAL A 288 21.06 4.67 -29.01
CA VAL A 288 21.05 5.05 -27.61
C VAL A 288 22.46 4.95 -27.05
N ILE A 289 23.08 6.09 -26.71
CA ILE A 289 24.41 6.13 -26.12
C ILE A 289 24.29 5.90 -24.63
N ARG A 290 25.07 4.97 -24.08
CA ARG A 290 25.10 4.59 -22.67
C ARG A 290 23.73 4.26 -22.12
N TYR A 291 23.40 2.99 -22.09
CA TYR A 291 22.15 2.51 -21.49
C TYR A 291 22.42 1.30 -20.61
N ARG A 292 21.46 0.99 -19.74
CA ARG A 292 21.48 -0.20 -18.89
C ARG A 292 20.11 -0.85 -18.88
N VAL A 293 20.11 -2.17 -18.80
CA VAL A 293 18.92 -2.98 -18.51
C VAL A 293 18.97 -3.36 -17.04
N GLY A 294 17.87 -3.28 -16.35
CA GLY A 294 17.80 -3.61 -14.93
C GLY A 294 16.59 -4.43 -14.56
N VAL A 295 16.79 -5.21 -13.53
CA VAL A 295 15.77 -6.03 -12.85
C VAL A 295 15.70 -5.61 -11.40
N LYS A 296 14.49 -5.52 -10.89
CA LYS A 296 14.21 -5.40 -9.46
C LYS A 296 13.30 -6.55 -9.03
N ILE A 297 13.73 -7.30 -8.03
CA ILE A 297 12.96 -8.35 -7.38
C ILE A 297 12.49 -7.80 -6.04
N GLN A 298 11.19 -7.88 -5.76
CA GLN A 298 10.56 -7.37 -4.56
C GLN A 298 9.71 -8.45 -3.91
N LEU A 299 9.52 -8.36 -2.60
CA LEU A 299 8.41 -9.06 -1.94
C LEU A 299 7.07 -8.45 -2.38
N ASN A 300 6.00 -9.21 -2.21
CA ASN A 300 4.66 -8.74 -2.56
C ASN A 300 4.19 -7.51 -1.76
N ASP A 301 4.83 -7.19 -0.65
CA ASP A 301 4.59 -5.99 0.16
C ASP A 301 5.37 -4.77 -0.31
N GLY A 302 6.15 -4.90 -1.41
CA GLY A 302 6.92 -3.83 -2.02
C GLY A 302 8.36 -3.68 -1.50
N LEU A 303 8.80 -4.55 -0.57
CA LEU A 303 10.19 -4.51 -0.08
C LEU A 303 11.16 -4.99 -1.17
N ASP A 304 12.13 -4.17 -1.50
CA ASP A 304 13.19 -4.50 -2.46
C ASP A 304 14.11 -5.57 -1.88
N VAL A 305 14.21 -6.71 -2.59
CA VAL A 305 15.07 -7.86 -2.22
C VAL A 305 16.37 -7.82 -3.00
N LEU A 306 16.29 -7.53 -4.28
CA LEU A 306 17.42 -7.46 -5.20
C LEU A 306 17.15 -6.42 -6.28
N VAL A 307 18.13 -5.55 -6.50
CA VAL A 307 18.17 -4.66 -7.67
C VAL A 307 19.50 -4.91 -8.36
N SER A 308 19.47 -5.26 -9.64
CA SER A 308 20.67 -5.49 -10.43
C SER A 308 20.51 -4.90 -11.82
N THR A 309 21.62 -4.39 -12.35
CA THR A 309 21.69 -3.80 -13.69
C THR A 309 22.86 -4.38 -14.47
N THR A 310 22.81 -4.30 -15.79
CA THR A 310 23.93 -4.68 -16.65
C THR A 310 25.21 -3.88 -16.36
N SER A 311 25.05 -2.68 -15.80
CA SER A 311 26.20 -1.81 -15.44
C SER A 311 26.98 -2.32 -14.23
N ASP A 312 26.39 -3.17 -13.39
CA ASP A 312 27.05 -3.69 -12.19
C ASP A 312 28.26 -4.59 -12.52
N VAL A 313 28.26 -5.21 -13.71
CA VAL A 313 29.31 -6.14 -14.15
C VAL A 313 30.07 -5.64 -15.39
N LYS A 314 29.36 -5.06 -16.35
CA LYS A 314 29.91 -4.73 -17.68
C LYS A 314 30.06 -3.23 -17.94
N GLY A 315 29.69 -2.38 -16.96
CA GLY A 315 29.51 -0.95 -17.19
C GLY A 315 28.30 -0.65 -18.08
N ASP A 316 28.12 0.62 -18.45
CA ASP A 316 27.01 1.01 -19.31
C ASP A 316 27.18 0.43 -20.72
N LEU A 317 26.08 -0.14 -21.23
CA LEU A 317 26.05 -0.69 -22.57
C LEU A 317 26.12 0.43 -23.61
N LEU A 318 26.83 0.17 -24.70
CA LEU A 318 26.86 1.04 -25.87
C LEU A 318 25.98 0.41 -26.96
N SER A 319 25.13 1.22 -27.56
CA SER A 319 24.30 0.76 -28.68
C SER A 319 25.12 0.59 -29.94
N ASN A 320 25.02 -0.57 -30.56
CA ASN A 320 25.56 -0.83 -31.91
C ASN A 320 24.61 -0.37 -33.02
N GLY A 321 23.47 0.27 -32.69
CA GLY A 321 22.44 0.74 -33.62
C GLY A 321 21.06 0.25 -33.28
N GLU A 322 20.18 0.35 -34.27
CA GLU A 322 18.81 -0.22 -34.16
C GLU A 322 18.85 -1.74 -34.18
N GLY A 323 17.96 -2.38 -33.41
CA GLY A 323 17.89 -3.83 -33.38
C GLY A 323 17.21 -4.39 -32.16
N THR A 324 17.08 -5.71 -32.15
CA THR A 324 16.54 -6.47 -31.02
C THR A 324 17.68 -7.11 -30.25
N TYR A 325 17.64 -6.98 -28.93
CA TYR A 325 18.67 -7.42 -28.01
C TYR A 325 18.06 -8.22 -26.85
N SER A 326 18.90 -8.93 -26.13
CA SER A 326 18.50 -9.58 -24.87
C SER A 326 19.55 -9.36 -23.78
N ALA A 327 19.07 -9.32 -22.53
CA ALA A 327 19.89 -9.30 -21.34
C ALA A 327 19.40 -10.37 -20.36
N GLU A 328 20.31 -11.04 -19.69
CA GLU A 328 20.01 -12.11 -18.75
C GLU A 328 20.62 -11.82 -17.38
N LEU A 329 19.80 -11.95 -16.34
CA LEU A 329 20.21 -11.96 -14.95
C LEU A 329 20.11 -13.40 -14.43
N SER A 330 21.26 -14.01 -14.15
CA SER A 330 21.32 -15.31 -13.49
C SER A 330 21.36 -15.13 -11.99
N VAL A 331 20.39 -15.68 -11.28
CA VAL A 331 20.28 -15.65 -9.81
C VAL A 331 20.71 -17.01 -9.27
N PRO A 332 21.75 -17.07 -8.43
CA PRO A 332 22.22 -18.32 -7.85
C PRO A 332 21.17 -19.01 -6.98
N GLY A 333 21.22 -20.32 -6.91
CA GLY A 333 20.45 -21.08 -5.91
C GLY A 333 20.86 -20.69 -4.49
N ASN A 334 19.96 -20.83 -3.54
CA ASN A 334 20.15 -20.48 -2.11
C ASN A 334 20.52 -19.00 -1.85
N LEU A 335 20.29 -18.08 -2.79
CA LEU A 335 20.48 -16.66 -2.54
C LEU A 335 19.25 -16.00 -1.93
N ILE A 336 18.08 -16.27 -2.50
CA ILE A 336 16.81 -15.66 -2.07
C ILE A 336 16.01 -16.71 -1.31
N ALA A 337 15.43 -16.32 -0.17
CA ALA A 337 14.67 -17.21 0.70
C ALA A 337 13.37 -17.72 0.03
N GLN A 338 12.76 -18.72 0.65
CA GLN A 338 11.42 -19.17 0.27
C GLN A 338 10.42 -18.03 0.41
N GLY A 339 9.60 -17.82 -0.62
CA GLY A 339 8.62 -16.72 -0.61
C GLY A 339 7.98 -16.48 -1.97
N SER A 340 7.15 -15.46 -2.03
CA SER A 340 6.50 -14.99 -3.26
C SER A 340 7.06 -13.64 -3.64
N TYR A 341 7.49 -13.52 -4.88
CA TYR A 341 8.25 -12.37 -5.38
C TYR A 341 7.62 -11.81 -6.64
N GLN A 342 7.82 -10.52 -6.85
CA GLN A 342 7.41 -9.79 -8.04
C GLN A 342 8.64 -9.20 -8.75
N VAL A 343 8.53 -9.09 -10.06
CA VAL A 343 9.61 -8.60 -10.93
C VAL A 343 9.19 -7.30 -11.58
N THR A 344 10.05 -6.30 -11.44
CA THR A 344 10.03 -5.04 -12.21
C THR A 344 11.22 -5.04 -13.13
N CYS A 345 11.04 -4.68 -14.40
CA CYS A 345 12.12 -4.52 -15.35
C CYS A 345 12.18 -3.09 -15.89
N PHE A 346 13.37 -2.62 -16.21
CA PHE A 346 13.56 -1.28 -16.74
C PHE A 346 14.74 -1.17 -17.68
N LEU A 347 14.62 -0.22 -18.59
CA LEU A 347 15.65 0.22 -19.53
C LEU A 347 15.88 1.71 -19.32
N GLY A 348 17.11 2.14 -19.08
CA GLY A 348 17.38 3.53 -18.74
C GLY A 348 18.76 4.01 -19.16
N GLN A 349 18.93 5.32 -19.23
CA GLN A 349 20.19 6.00 -19.40
C GLN A 349 20.66 6.55 -18.05
N PRO A 350 21.82 6.09 -17.53
CA PRO A 350 22.31 6.51 -16.22
C PRO A 350 22.39 8.04 -16.09
N GLY A 351 21.82 8.57 -15.02
CA GLY A 351 21.83 10.02 -14.74
C GLY A 351 20.97 10.90 -15.64
N LEU A 352 20.28 10.33 -16.65
CA LEU A 352 19.50 11.11 -17.62
C LEU A 352 18.00 10.81 -17.55
N ARG A 353 17.58 9.58 -17.86
CA ARG A 353 16.16 9.22 -17.91
C ARG A 353 15.92 7.72 -17.93
N VAL A 354 14.72 7.34 -17.56
CA VAL A 354 14.13 6.02 -17.85
C VAL A 354 13.62 6.04 -19.28
N LEU A 355 14.01 5.05 -20.09
CA LEU A 355 13.56 4.89 -21.47
C LEU A 355 12.29 4.04 -21.53
N ASP A 356 12.26 2.96 -20.75
CA ASP A 356 11.09 2.09 -20.59
C ASP A 356 11.13 1.42 -19.22
N ARG A 357 9.95 1.21 -18.62
CA ARG A 357 9.83 0.60 -17.30
C ARG A 357 8.47 -0.10 -17.15
N HIS A 358 8.50 -1.31 -16.64
CA HIS A 358 7.33 -2.10 -16.37
C HIS A 358 7.41 -2.62 -14.93
N GLU A 359 6.50 -2.16 -14.10
CA GLU A 359 6.46 -2.49 -12.67
C GLU A 359 5.58 -3.72 -12.40
N ASN A 360 6.07 -4.62 -11.54
CA ASN A 360 5.31 -5.77 -11.02
C ASN A 360 4.68 -6.63 -12.13
N VAL A 361 5.41 -6.83 -13.22
CA VAL A 361 4.90 -7.44 -14.46
C VAL A 361 4.81 -8.95 -14.41
N SER A 362 5.61 -9.57 -13.59
CA SER A 362 5.62 -11.02 -13.40
C SER A 362 5.82 -11.38 -11.94
N HIS A 363 5.31 -12.54 -11.55
CA HIS A 363 5.44 -13.06 -10.20
C HIS A 363 5.90 -14.51 -10.24
N PHE A 364 6.74 -14.88 -9.27
CA PHE A 364 7.21 -16.24 -9.09
C PHE A 364 7.29 -16.60 -7.62
N VAL A 365 7.34 -17.88 -7.34
CA VAL A 365 7.44 -18.43 -5.99
C VAL A 365 8.71 -19.24 -5.87
N ILE A 366 9.51 -18.95 -4.85
CA ILE A 366 10.62 -19.81 -4.45
C ILE A 366 10.10 -20.81 -3.42
N GLN A 367 10.21 -22.09 -3.75
CA GLN A 367 9.70 -23.23 -2.99
C GLN A 367 10.86 -24.13 -2.50
N GLY A 368 10.58 -24.96 -1.49
CA GLY A 368 11.52 -25.93 -0.97
C GLY A 368 12.08 -25.53 0.39
N HIS A 369 12.63 -26.53 1.09
CA HIS A 369 13.31 -26.33 2.35
C HIS A 369 14.81 -26.37 2.10
N ASN A 370 15.53 -25.43 2.65
CA ASN A 370 16.99 -25.56 2.74
C ASN A 370 17.26 -26.75 3.67
N ARG A 371 17.89 -27.82 3.19
CA ARG A 371 18.10 -29.06 3.94
C ARG A 371 18.84 -28.88 5.27
N SER A 372 19.46 -27.74 5.50
CA SER A 372 20.24 -27.43 6.70
C SER A 372 19.43 -26.82 7.85
N PHE A 373 18.14 -26.42 7.63
CA PHE A 373 17.36 -25.75 8.66
C PHE A 373 15.97 -26.36 8.81
N HIS A 374 15.68 -26.88 9.98
CA HIS A 374 14.33 -27.29 10.40
C HIS A 374 13.43 -26.09 10.72
N GLU A 375 13.95 -24.86 10.71
CA GLU A 375 13.22 -23.63 10.91
C GLU A 375 13.08 -22.85 9.58
N PRO A 376 11.94 -22.17 9.34
CA PRO A 376 11.82 -21.26 8.22
C PRO A 376 12.89 -20.17 8.32
N SER A 377 13.53 -19.83 7.19
CA SER A 377 14.56 -18.79 7.16
C SER A 377 14.00 -17.48 7.73
N ARG A 378 14.69 -16.92 8.73
CA ARG A 378 14.27 -15.68 9.40
C ARG A 378 14.54 -14.42 8.58
N GLY A 379 15.22 -14.55 7.42
CA GLY A 379 15.60 -13.45 6.54
C GLY A 379 15.16 -13.66 5.09
N ILE A 380 15.23 -12.57 4.32
CA ILE A 380 14.90 -12.55 2.89
C ILE A 380 16.05 -13.15 2.05
N ILE A 381 17.27 -12.99 2.54
CA ILE A 381 18.48 -13.57 1.96
C ILE A 381 18.74 -14.92 2.64
N ALA A 382 18.89 -15.97 1.84
CA ALA A 382 19.13 -17.34 2.29
C ALA A 382 20.56 -17.82 1.99
N ALA A 383 21.49 -16.87 1.83
CA ALA A 383 22.89 -17.18 1.50
C ALA A 383 23.51 -18.11 2.57
N GLN A 384 24.12 -19.17 2.12
CA GLN A 384 24.96 -20.02 2.97
C GLN A 384 26.30 -19.31 3.18
N LEU A 385 26.59 -18.96 4.43
CA LEU A 385 27.84 -18.33 4.81
C LEU A 385 28.67 -19.33 5.60
N ASP A 386 29.98 -19.33 5.37
CA ASP A 386 30.92 -20.15 6.11
C ASP A 386 31.13 -19.58 7.52
N TRP A 387 31.10 -20.44 8.52
CA TRP A 387 31.34 -20.11 9.92
C TRP A 387 32.56 -20.88 10.43
N ASP A 388 33.59 -20.14 10.83
CA ASP A 388 34.71 -20.74 11.56
C ASP A 388 34.36 -20.85 13.05
N LEU A 389 34.27 -22.08 13.53
CA LEU A 389 34.05 -22.39 14.94
C LEU A 389 35.40 -22.56 15.62
N THR A 390 35.88 -21.58 16.35
CA THR A 390 37.03 -21.68 17.27
C THR A 390 36.54 -22.12 18.64
N GLN A 391 37.10 -23.21 19.15
CA GLN A 391 36.91 -23.64 20.57
C GLN A 391 37.73 -22.82 21.51
#